data_c01ae5b8e5b16c61d835f4b25062a975
#
_entry.id   c01ae5b8e5b16c61d835f4b25062a975
#
_cell.length_a   1.000
_cell.length_b   1.000
_cell.length_c   1.000
_cell.angle_alpha   90.00
_cell.angle_beta   90.00
_cell.angle_gamma   90.00
#
_symmetry.space_group_name_H-M   'P 1'
#
loop_
_entity.id
_entity.type
_entity.pdbx_description
1 polymer ?
#
loop_
_entity_poly.entity_id
_entity_poly.type
_entity_poly.pdbx_seq_one_letter_code
_entity_poly.pdbx_strand_id
1 'polypeptide(L)'
;MIKIIKDKVGLIENGKSEIVKLWLEDKDVLKVLDTHHINQSFFIKNYAIEILNYYIGVILETKQIGDCPVISKLISYLRGKNITPAELFLLCNGFKKAIIEYFYQIDCSEKDVLGAIESIFDQNFVGVLQKYTQNINDVETMLDKSLNIVDKNIIMSSTDTKGIILYASEAFCNISGYTKKELLGSPHNIVRHPDMPSSIFENMWKTITSGKVWHGEIKNRKKDGDYYWVDATIEPRFDLHNHIVGYDAIRQDITSKKLVVEQQSVLIEQSKSAAMGEMISMIAHQWRQPLQAVSILVQKLSVTKMIEGDITDELLDQVVDDVAKQLDYMSKTIDDFRDFFRPDKAKEPIKVSLLIDKARDFLHYMLKTDSIAFELLSSEDITISTHINEVIQVLINIIKNARDAMITNNTENRKISVKYYLDNKNCVIEIEDNAGGIPDKIKSKIFDPYFSTKTNKNGTGLGLYMCKTIIEQHSQGTISVNNANNGAKFKITLPL
;
A
#
# COMPACT_ATOMS: atom_id res chain seq x y z
N MET A 1 36.71 -57.31 -10.68
CA MET A 1 36.73 -56.79 -9.29
C MET A 1 35.46 -57.06 -8.52
N ILE A 2 34.30 -56.59 -8.97
CA ILE A 2 33.02 -56.81 -8.24
C ILE A 2 32.68 -58.29 -8.07
N LYS A 3 32.95 -59.16 -9.03
CA LYS A 3 32.73 -60.60 -8.92
C LYS A 3 33.46 -61.25 -7.73
N ILE A 4 34.68 -60.83 -7.38
CA ILE A 4 35.47 -61.37 -6.29
C ILE A 4 34.84 -61.12 -4.94
N ILE A 5 34.26 -59.97 -4.73
CA ILE A 5 33.63 -59.58 -3.45
C ILE A 5 32.17 -60.01 -3.39
N LYS A 6 31.52 -60.29 -4.55
CA LYS A 6 30.09 -60.67 -4.60
C LYS A 6 29.80 -61.94 -3.80
N ASP A 7 30.69 -62.90 -3.85
CA ASP A 7 30.55 -64.16 -3.05
C ASP A 7 30.80 -63.96 -1.56
N LYS A 8 31.34 -62.82 -1.17
CA LYS A 8 31.62 -62.47 0.24
C LYS A 8 30.59 -61.50 0.83
N VAL A 9 29.56 -61.07 0.05
CA VAL A 9 28.54 -60.11 0.52
C VAL A 9 27.83 -60.60 1.77
N GLY A 10 27.55 -61.90 1.89
CA GLY A 10 26.94 -62.46 3.08
C GLY A 10 27.74 -62.22 4.38
N LEU A 11 29.08 -62.10 4.27
CA LEU A 11 29.93 -61.72 5.41
C LEU A 11 29.69 -60.25 5.83
N ILE A 12 29.58 -59.33 4.86
CA ILE A 12 29.28 -57.94 5.15
C ILE A 12 27.88 -57.81 5.72
N GLU A 13 26.89 -58.54 5.19
CA GLU A 13 25.53 -58.55 5.72
C GLU A 13 25.43 -59.02 7.16
N ASN A 14 26.13 -60.08 7.49
CA ASN A 14 26.16 -60.61 8.85
C ASN A 14 26.96 -59.73 9.81
N GLY A 15 27.95 -58.98 9.31
CA GLY A 15 28.83 -58.12 10.09
C GLY A 15 28.37 -56.65 10.18
N LYS A 16 27.17 -56.28 9.69
CA LYS A 16 26.72 -54.88 9.63
C LYS A 16 26.90 -54.12 10.93
N SER A 17 26.52 -54.73 12.06
CA SER A 17 26.60 -54.08 13.38
C SER A 17 28.04 -53.83 13.80
N GLU A 18 28.94 -54.79 13.53
CA GLU A 18 30.35 -54.68 13.89
C GLU A 18 31.08 -53.68 12.97
N ILE A 19 30.78 -53.69 11.67
CA ILE A 19 31.34 -52.70 10.71
C ILE A 19 30.94 -51.28 11.10
N VAL A 20 29.66 -51.05 11.46
CA VAL A 20 29.19 -49.71 11.88
C VAL A 20 29.86 -49.31 13.20
N LYS A 21 30.06 -50.24 14.11
CA LYS A 21 30.76 -49.98 15.38
C LYS A 21 32.23 -49.60 15.12
N LEU A 22 32.98 -50.40 14.34
CA LEU A 22 34.36 -50.11 13.94
C LEU A 22 34.46 -48.73 13.24
N TRP A 23 33.49 -48.38 12.37
CA TRP A 23 33.45 -47.09 11.73
C TRP A 23 33.35 -45.93 12.72
N LEU A 24 32.49 -46.05 13.73
CA LEU A 24 32.28 -45.01 14.73
C LEU A 24 33.34 -44.99 15.85
N GLU A 25 34.11 -46.04 15.98
CA GLU A 25 35.27 -46.12 16.89
C GLU A 25 36.58 -45.59 16.25
N ASP A 26 36.59 -45.34 14.93
CA ASP A 26 37.75 -44.71 14.27
C ASP A 26 38.02 -43.33 14.87
N LYS A 27 39.28 -43.07 15.25
CA LYS A 27 39.68 -41.84 15.96
C LYS A 27 39.38 -40.57 15.20
N ASP A 28 39.56 -40.59 13.87
CA ASP A 28 39.30 -39.41 13.01
C ASP A 28 37.80 -39.17 12.90
N VAL A 29 37.01 -40.24 12.76
CA VAL A 29 35.54 -40.18 12.74
C VAL A 29 34.98 -39.66 14.06
N LEU A 30 35.42 -40.18 15.18
CA LEU A 30 35.01 -39.71 16.52
C LEU A 30 35.31 -38.24 16.69
N LYS A 31 36.50 -37.77 16.31
CA LYS A 31 36.88 -36.38 16.39
C LYS A 31 35.94 -35.47 15.59
N VAL A 32 35.55 -35.88 14.39
CA VAL A 32 34.61 -35.11 13.55
C VAL A 32 33.23 -35.07 14.19
N LEU A 33 32.70 -36.19 14.64
CA LEU A 33 31.38 -36.27 15.27
C LEU A 33 31.31 -35.42 16.55
N ASP A 34 32.35 -35.45 17.38
CA ASP A 34 32.41 -34.69 18.64
C ASP A 34 32.56 -33.19 18.38
N THR A 35 33.43 -32.78 17.43
CA THR A 35 33.65 -31.37 17.06
C THR A 35 32.35 -30.71 16.61
N HIS A 36 31.54 -31.41 15.86
CA HIS A 36 30.29 -30.88 15.29
C HIS A 36 29.04 -31.27 16.11
N HIS A 37 29.21 -31.82 17.31
CA HIS A 37 28.13 -32.25 18.20
C HIS A 37 27.10 -33.16 17.50
N ILE A 38 27.60 -34.16 16.75
CA ILE A 38 26.77 -35.14 16.07
C ILE A 38 26.56 -36.34 16.98
N ASN A 39 25.31 -36.58 17.37
CA ASN A 39 24.97 -37.74 18.19
C ASN A 39 25.17 -39.06 17.41
N GLN A 40 26.00 -39.96 17.91
CA GLN A 40 26.31 -41.23 17.26
C GLN A 40 25.07 -42.11 17.02
N SER A 41 24.17 -42.24 18.02
CA SER A 41 22.93 -43.01 17.88
C SER A 41 22.02 -42.47 16.78
N PHE A 42 21.96 -41.13 16.64
CA PHE A 42 21.25 -40.48 15.55
C PHE A 42 21.90 -40.76 14.19
N PHE A 43 23.23 -40.67 14.11
CA PHE A 43 23.99 -40.95 12.87
C PHE A 43 23.82 -42.41 12.44
N ILE A 44 23.89 -43.34 13.36
CA ILE A 44 23.67 -44.80 13.09
C ILE A 44 22.27 -45.00 12.47
N LYS A 45 21.26 -44.51 13.16
CA LYS A 45 19.85 -44.74 12.80
C LYS A 45 19.47 -44.14 11.46
N ASN A 46 19.99 -42.97 11.14
CA ASN A 46 19.53 -42.23 9.98
C ASN A 46 20.43 -42.33 8.75
N TYR A 47 21.72 -42.73 8.94
CA TYR A 47 22.70 -42.71 7.85
C TYR A 47 23.58 -43.95 7.75
N ALA A 48 24.24 -44.39 8.83
CA ALA A 48 25.30 -45.40 8.74
C ALA A 48 24.82 -46.75 8.18
N ILE A 49 23.69 -47.25 8.66
CA ILE A 49 23.13 -48.52 8.22
C ILE A 49 22.66 -48.43 6.76
N GLU A 50 22.04 -47.34 6.37
CA GLU A 50 21.58 -47.15 5.00
C GLU A 50 22.72 -46.96 3.98
N ILE A 51 23.83 -46.33 4.39
CA ILE A 51 25.06 -46.20 3.57
C ILE A 51 25.66 -47.61 3.36
N LEU A 52 25.76 -48.44 4.43
CA LEU A 52 26.25 -49.79 4.32
C LEU A 52 25.34 -50.67 3.43
N ASN A 53 24.02 -50.56 3.56
CA ASN A 53 23.07 -51.24 2.69
C ASN A 53 23.20 -50.81 1.22
N TYR A 54 23.45 -49.53 0.97
CA TYR A 54 23.71 -49.04 -0.38
C TYR A 54 25.01 -49.64 -0.92
N TYR A 55 26.08 -49.68 -0.14
CA TYR A 55 27.36 -50.25 -0.52
C TYR A 55 27.23 -51.77 -0.87
N ILE A 56 26.46 -52.52 -0.09
CA ILE A 56 26.07 -53.91 -0.40
C ILE A 56 25.32 -53.99 -1.74
N GLY A 57 24.39 -53.11 -1.95
CA GLY A 57 23.62 -53.06 -3.21
C GLY A 57 24.48 -52.74 -4.45
N VAL A 58 25.57 -51.99 -4.28
CA VAL A 58 26.57 -51.73 -5.34
C VAL A 58 27.35 -53.00 -5.66
N ILE A 59 27.79 -53.75 -4.62
CA ILE A 59 28.47 -55.02 -4.81
C ILE A 59 27.57 -56.03 -5.52
N LEU A 60 26.29 -56.09 -5.17
CA LEU A 60 25.30 -56.97 -5.80
C LEU A 60 24.84 -56.47 -7.20
N GLU A 61 25.34 -55.34 -7.67
CA GLU A 61 24.94 -54.70 -8.95
C GLU A 61 23.46 -54.33 -9.00
N THR A 62 22.79 -54.19 -7.83
CA THR A 62 21.40 -53.72 -7.70
C THR A 62 21.31 -52.19 -7.57
N LYS A 63 22.42 -51.52 -7.31
CA LYS A 63 22.57 -50.07 -7.19
C LYS A 63 23.70 -49.57 -8.07
N GLN A 64 23.57 -48.35 -8.59
CA GLN A 64 24.62 -47.70 -9.38
C GLN A 64 25.68 -47.08 -8.49
N ILE A 65 26.94 -47.19 -8.89
CA ILE A 65 28.07 -46.57 -8.19
C ILE A 65 27.91 -45.05 -8.21
N GLY A 66 28.10 -44.40 -7.06
CA GLY A 66 28.03 -42.92 -6.95
C GLY A 66 26.62 -42.34 -6.82
N ASP A 67 25.56 -43.15 -6.89
CA ASP A 67 24.16 -42.66 -6.80
C ASP A 67 23.46 -43.13 -5.52
N CYS A 68 24.04 -42.81 -4.38
CA CYS A 68 23.46 -43.12 -3.06
C CYS A 68 22.36 -42.10 -2.70
N PRO A 69 21.08 -42.51 -2.54
CA PRO A 69 20.00 -41.64 -2.17
C PRO A 69 20.19 -41.01 -0.77
N VAL A 70 20.90 -41.68 0.12
CA VAL A 70 21.16 -41.24 1.50
C VAL A 70 22.24 -40.17 1.54
N ILE A 71 23.17 -40.19 0.59
CA ILE A 71 24.29 -39.23 0.54
C ILE A 71 23.80 -37.81 0.42
N SER A 72 22.80 -37.52 -0.41
CA SER A 72 22.26 -36.16 -0.54
C SER A 72 21.66 -35.64 0.76
N LYS A 73 20.95 -36.51 1.52
CA LYS A 73 20.42 -36.18 2.83
C LYS A 73 21.54 -35.97 3.85
N LEU A 74 22.55 -36.87 3.83
CA LEU A 74 23.71 -36.79 4.70
C LEU A 74 24.52 -35.52 4.43
N ILE A 75 24.81 -35.19 3.17
CA ILE A 75 25.54 -33.96 2.77
C ILE A 75 24.79 -32.71 3.27
N SER A 76 23.46 -32.65 3.11
CA SER A 76 22.65 -31.52 3.61
C SER A 76 22.73 -31.42 5.16
N TYR A 77 22.65 -32.55 5.88
CA TYR A 77 22.76 -32.56 7.30
C TYR A 77 24.15 -32.13 7.80
N LEU A 78 25.22 -32.71 7.22
CA LEU A 78 26.60 -32.42 7.58
C LEU A 78 26.98 -30.97 7.30
N ARG A 79 26.43 -30.43 6.23
CA ARG A 79 26.60 -29.01 5.88
C ARG A 79 25.92 -28.10 6.91
N GLY A 80 24.70 -28.38 7.35
CA GLY A 80 24.05 -27.68 8.46
C GLY A 80 24.83 -27.71 9.76
N LYS A 81 25.85 -28.65 9.87
CA LYS A 81 26.82 -28.77 10.95
C LYS A 81 28.19 -28.16 10.63
N ASN A 82 28.33 -27.44 9.50
CA ASN A 82 29.58 -26.81 9.04
C ASN A 82 30.73 -27.78 8.83
N ILE A 83 30.48 -29.02 8.43
CA ILE A 83 31.54 -30.01 8.14
C ILE A 83 32.24 -29.63 6.85
N THR A 84 33.56 -29.59 6.88
CA THR A 84 34.42 -29.28 5.73
C THR A 84 34.57 -30.47 4.78
N PRO A 85 35.00 -30.26 3.52
CA PRO A 85 35.31 -31.36 2.60
C PRO A 85 36.37 -32.33 3.15
N ALA A 86 37.36 -31.84 3.89
CA ALA A 86 38.39 -32.66 4.50
C ALA A 86 37.81 -33.59 5.61
N GLU A 87 36.89 -33.07 6.43
CA GLU A 87 36.20 -33.86 7.44
C GLU A 87 35.24 -34.88 6.83
N LEU A 88 34.55 -34.52 5.72
CA LEU A 88 33.77 -35.49 4.95
C LEU A 88 34.62 -36.63 4.43
N PHE A 89 35.85 -36.33 3.95
CA PHE A 89 36.83 -37.37 3.57
C PHE A 89 37.16 -38.28 4.74
N LEU A 90 37.41 -37.73 5.93
CA LEU A 90 37.71 -38.53 7.13
C LEU A 90 36.55 -39.50 7.52
N LEU A 91 35.29 -39.00 7.46
CA LEU A 91 34.11 -39.84 7.69
C LEU A 91 34.03 -41.02 6.70
N CYS A 92 34.22 -40.72 5.41
CA CYS A 92 34.19 -41.75 4.37
C CYS A 92 35.36 -42.72 4.46
N ASN A 93 36.57 -42.23 4.73
CA ASN A 93 37.76 -43.06 4.88
C ASN A 93 37.65 -43.97 6.11
N GLY A 94 37.08 -43.47 7.21
CA GLY A 94 36.77 -44.30 8.38
C GLY A 94 35.83 -45.48 8.06
N PHE A 95 34.82 -45.25 7.21
CA PHE A 95 33.94 -46.29 6.69
C PHE A 95 34.72 -47.36 5.90
N LYS A 96 35.62 -46.97 5.00
CA LYS A 96 36.49 -47.88 4.27
C LYS A 96 37.35 -48.70 5.21
N LYS A 97 38.03 -48.04 6.15
CA LYS A 97 38.88 -48.71 7.14
C LYS A 97 38.09 -49.75 7.97
N ALA A 98 36.85 -49.38 8.38
CA ALA A 98 36.01 -50.30 9.19
C ALA A 98 35.65 -51.59 8.44
N ILE A 99 35.34 -51.48 7.12
CA ILE A 99 35.12 -52.71 6.32
C ILE A 99 36.36 -53.55 6.21
N ILE A 100 37.51 -52.95 5.92
CA ILE A 100 38.78 -53.63 5.78
C ILE A 100 39.18 -54.30 7.08
N GLU A 101 39.09 -53.62 8.24
CA GLU A 101 39.36 -54.12 9.57
C GLU A 101 38.46 -55.32 9.93
N TYR A 102 37.17 -55.24 9.62
CA TYR A 102 36.23 -56.33 9.80
C TYR A 102 36.64 -57.59 9.02
N PHE A 103 37.12 -57.43 7.77
CA PHE A 103 37.61 -58.58 6.97
C PHE A 103 38.88 -59.17 7.55
N TYR A 104 39.77 -58.40 8.18
CA TYR A 104 40.90 -58.92 8.94
C TYR A 104 40.46 -59.72 10.17
N GLN A 105 39.46 -59.23 10.91
CA GLN A 105 38.97 -59.91 12.12
C GLN A 105 38.33 -61.28 11.85
N ILE A 106 37.75 -61.50 10.68
CA ILE A 106 37.12 -62.75 10.26
C ILE A 106 38.06 -63.65 9.45
N ASP A 107 39.37 -63.34 9.43
CA ASP A 107 40.41 -64.08 8.68
C ASP A 107 40.12 -64.20 7.14
N CYS A 108 39.53 -63.18 6.54
CA CYS A 108 39.19 -63.15 5.14
C CYS A 108 39.92 -61.97 4.42
N SER A 109 41.23 -61.83 4.67
CA SER A 109 42.07 -60.72 4.24
C SER A 109 42.82 -61.00 2.95
N GLU A 110 42.26 -61.75 1.99
CA GLU A 110 42.88 -62.02 0.68
C GLU A 110 43.11 -60.68 -0.05
N LYS A 111 44.30 -60.50 -0.62
CA LYS A 111 44.73 -59.25 -1.30
C LYS A 111 43.75 -58.80 -2.36
N ASP A 112 43.18 -59.73 -3.12
CA ASP A 112 42.24 -59.41 -4.23
C ASP A 112 40.88 -58.96 -3.68
N VAL A 113 40.42 -59.46 -2.52
CA VAL A 113 39.20 -59.04 -1.86
C VAL A 113 39.35 -57.64 -1.30
N LEU A 114 40.45 -57.35 -0.61
CA LEU A 114 40.71 -56.04 -0.05
C LEU A 114 40.88 -54.99 -1.16
N GLY A 115 41.58 -55.30 -2.23
CA GLY A 115 41.72 -54.43 -3.41
C GLY A 115 40.36 -54.15 -4.12
N ALA A 116 39.46 -55.13 -4.12
CA ALA A 116 38.10 -54.93 -4.65
C ALA A 116 37.29 -53.97 -3.77
N ILE A 117 37.39 -54.12 -2.42
CA ILE A 117 36.73 -53.20 -1.46
C ILE A 117 37.21 -51.77 -1.66
N GLU A 118 38.54 -51.58 -1.70
CA GLU A 118 39.17 -50.26 -1.92
C GLU A 118 38.70 -49.61 -3.22
N SER A 119 38.72 -50.36 -4.34
CA SER A 119 38.32 -49.85 -5.64
C SER A 119 36.85 -49.43 -5.71
N ILE A 120 35.93 -50.24 -5.15
CA ILE A 120 34.49 -49.88 -5.11
C ILE A 120 34.28 -48.65 -4.23
N PHE A 121 35.00 -48.58 -3.13
CA PHE A 121 34.91 -47.44 -2.22
C PHE A 121 35.39 -46.15 -2.93
N ASP A 122 36.57 -46.16 -3.54
CA ASP A 122 37.13 -44.99 -4.16
C ASP A 122 36.25 -44.48 -5.31
N GLN A 123 35.64 -45.36 -6.10
CA GLN A 123 34.68 -45.00 -7.13
C GLN A 123 33.39 -44.34 -6.55
N ASN A 124 32.85 -44.91 -5.44
CA ASN A 124 31.71 -44.31 -4.75
C ASN A 124 32.06 -42.96 -4.13
N PHE A 125 33.27 -42.81 -3.58
CA PHE A 125 33.72 -41.58 -2.96
C PHE A 125 33.84 -40.42 -3.99
N VAL A 126 34.29 -40.68 -5.23
CA VAL A 126 34.27 -39.72 -6.31
C VAL A 126 32.85 -39.18 -6.53
N GLY A 127 31.84 -40.06 -6.55
CA GLY A 127 30.44 -39.66 -6.68
C GLY A 127 29.94 -38.80 -5.50
N VAL A 128 30.38 -39.10 -4.28
CA VAL A 128 30.09 -38.32 -3.07
C VAL A 128 30.67 -36.90 -3.18
N LEU A 129 31.93 -36.78 -3.60
CA LEU A 129 32.61 -35.50 -3.79
C LEU A 129 31.96 -34.68 -4.87
N GLN A 130 31.60 -35.30 -6.00
CA GLN A 130 30.91 -34.59 -7.09
C GLN A 130 29.57 -34.00 -6.61
N LYS A 131 28.75 -34.79 -5.91
CA LYS A 131 27.48 -34.29 -5.35
C LYS A 131 27.67 -33.19 -4.30
N TYR A 132 28.74 -33.31 -3.47
CA TYR A 132 29.05 -32.25 -2.49
C TYR A 132 29.44 -30.93 -3.18
N THR A 133 30.33 -30.99 -4.17
CA THR A 133 30.77 -29.82 -4.94
C THR A 133 29.62 -29.19 -5.73
N GLN A 134 28.79 -30.02 -6.39
CA GLN A 134 27.63 -29.53 -7.13
C GLN A 134 26.64 -28.81 -6.22
N ASN A 135 26.37 -29.35 -5.04
CA ASN A 135 25.46 -28.74 -4.06
C ASN A 135 25.97 -27.37 -3.57
N ILE A 136 27.29 -27.19 -3.42
CA ILE A 136 27.88 -25.88 -3.10
C ILE A 136 27.66 -24.90 -4.25
N ASN A 137 28.00 -25.28 -5.46
CA ASN A 137 27.85 -24.43 -6.65
C ASN A 137 26.39 -24.01 -6.89
N ASP A 138 25.43 -24.93 -6.67
CA ASP A 138 24.00 -24.64 -6.80
C ASP A 138 23.55 -23.56 -5.81
N VAL A 139 24.03 -23.61 -4.56
CA VAL A 139 23.69 -22.60 -3.55
C VAL A 139 24.37 -21.26 -3.83
N GLU A 140 25.63 -21.24 -4.24
CA GLU A 140 26.31 -20.02 -4.65
C GLU A 140 25.58 -19.38 -5.83
N THR A 141 25.21 -20.18 -6.83
CA THR A 141 24.42 -19.70 -7.99
C THR A 141 23.06 -19.15 -7.58
N MET A 142 22.38 -19.80 -6.62
CA MET A 142 21.09 -19.34 -6.09
C MET A 142 21.25 -18.04 -5.30
N LEU A 143 22.31 -17.92 -4.50
CA LEU A 143 22.62 -16.72 -3.74
C LEU A 143 22.90 -15.53 -4.69
N ASP A 144 23.75 -15.74 -5.69
CA ASP A 144 24.08 -14.71 -6.69
C ASP A 144 22.85 -14.24 -7.48
N LYS A 145 21.97 -15.18 -7.87
CA LYS A 145 20.69 -14.85 -8.51
C LYS A 145 19.80 -14.02 -7.58
N SER A 146 19.71 -14.40 -6.31
CA SER A 146 18.90 -13.68 -5.33
C SER A 146 19.44 -12.28 -5.06
N LEU A 147 20.74 -12.13 -4.89
CA LEU A 147 21.39 -10.83 -4.74
C LEU A 147 21.19 -9.93 -5.98
N ASN A 148 21.26 -10.51 -7.18
CA ASN A 148 21.03 -9.76 -8.42
C ASN A 148 19.57 -9.29 -8.55
N ILE A 149 18.58 -10.10 -8.10
CA ILE A 149 17.18 -9.69 -8.06
C ILE A 149 16.99 -8.53 -7.09
N VAL A 150 17.61 -8.58 -5.91
CA VAL A 150 17.55 -7.51 -4.91
C VAL A 150 18.20 -6.23 -5.47
N ASP A 151 19.40 -6.33 -6.04
CA ASP A 151 20.15 -5.19 -6.61
C ASP A 151 19.35 -4.46 -7.71
N LYS A 152 18.62 -5.21 -8.55
CA LYS A 152 17.83 -4.65 -9.66
C LYS A 152 16.50 -4.03 -9.26
N ASN A 153 15.88 -4.49 -8.18
CA ASN A 153 14.50 -4.13 -7.85
C ASN A 153 14.36 -3.31 -6.56
N ILE A 154 15.35 -3.34 -5.68
CA ILE A 154 15.29 -2.62 -4.41
C ILE A 154 16.26 -1.45 -4.43
N ILE A 155 15.76 -0.25 -4.16
CA ILE A 155 16.58 0.96 -4.08
C ILE A 155 17.37 0.92 -2.77
N MET A 156 18.66 0.54 -2.87
CA MET A 156 19.54 0.40 -1.71
C MET A 156 20.80 1.24 -1.88
N SER A 157 21.31 1.71 -0.76
CA SER A 157 22.64 2.32 -0.66
C SER A 157 23.26 2.05 0.69
N SER A 158 24.60 1.95 0.72
CA SER A 158 25.40 1.94 1.95
C SER A 158 26.34 3.15 1.94
N THR A 159 26.55 3.75 3.11
CA THR A 159 27.46 4.89 3.27
C THR A 159 28.47 4.63 4.38
N ASP A 160 29.51 5.43 4.44
CA ASP A 160 30.35 5.58 5.62
C ASP A 160 29.66 6.45 6.69
N THR A 161 30.33 6.69 7.79
CA THR A 161 29.82 7.54 8.90
C THR A 161 29.67 9.02 8.53
N LYS A 162 30.27 9.48 7.41
CA LYS A 162 30.15 10.85 6.88
C LYS A 162 29.07 10.97 5.80
N GLY A 163 28.39 9.87 5.44
CA GLY A 163 27.37 9.86 4.40
C GLY A 163 27.93 9.76 2.99
N ILE A 164 29.20 9.33 2.81
CA ILE A 164 29.78 9.05 1.50
C ILE A 164 29.31 7.68 1.04
N ILE A 165 28.80 7.59 -0.19
CA ILE A 165 28.22 6.39 -0.75
C ILE A 165 29.31 5.37 -1.04
N LEU A 166 29.25 4.19 -0.41
CA LEU A 166 30.12 3.04 -0.60
C LEU A 166 29.51 1.98 -1.50
N TYR A 167 28.17 1.91 -1.51
CA TYR A 167 27.41 0.99 -2.34
C TYR A 167 26.14 1.66 -2.85
N ALA A 168 25.77 1.36 -4.09
CA ALA A 168 24.52 1.77 -4.71
C ALA A 168 23.98 0.62 -5.58
N SER A 169 22.71 0.24 -5.39
CA SER A 169 22.04 -0.78 -6.19
C SER A 169 21.78 -0.30 -7.62
N GLU A 170 21.57 -1.23 -8.55
CA GLU A 170 21.16 -0.93 -9.93
C GLU A 170 19.82 -0.17 -9.92
N ALA A 171 18.88 -0.56 -9.05
CA ALA A 171 17.61 0.15 -8.86
C ALA A 171 17.81 1.61 -8.43
N PHE A 172 18.79 1.90 -7.56
CA PHE A 172 19.09 3.28 -7.17
C PHE A 172 19.69 4.09 -8.35
N CYS A 173 20.56 3.48 -9.15
CA CYS A 173 21.07 4.12 -10.36
C CYS A 173 19.91 4.45 -11.33
N ASN A 174 19.03 3.51 -11.57
CA ASN A 174 17.93 3.65 -12.52
C ASN A 174 16.95 4.75 -12.13
N ILE A 175 16.54 4.80 -10.87
CA ILE A 175 15.55 5.81 -10.42
C ILE A 175 16.17 7.22 -10.34
N SER A 176 17.44 7.32 -9.93
CA SER A 176 18.11 8.61 -9.75
C SER A 176 18.70 9.17 -11.05
N GLY A 177 18.90 8.32 -12.07
CA GLY A 177 19.54 8.68 -13.34
C GLY A 177 21.07 8.85 -13.27
N TYR A 178 21.69 8.59 -12.11
CA TYR A 178 23.13 8.61 -11.96
C TYR A 178 23.74 7.24 -12.22
N THR A 179 24.88 7.19 -12.85
CA THR A 179 25.66 5.95 -12.98
C THR A 179 26.28 5.53 -11.65
N LYS A 180 26.55 4.24 -11.48
CA LYS A 180 27.20 3.71 -10.28
C LYS A 180 28.54 4.39 -9.98
N LYS A 181 29.30 4.74 -11.03
CA LYS A 181 30.59 5.47 -10.90
C LYS A 181 30.42 6.88 -10.35
N GLU A 182 29.33 7.57 -10.68
CA GLU A 182 29.06 8.93 -10.20
C GLU A 182 28.54 8.93 -8.76
N LEU A 183 27.84 7.88 -8.35
CA LEU A 183 27.33 7.75 -6.98
C LEU A 183 28.41 7.33 -6.00
N LEU A 184 29.25 6.36 -6.36
CA LEU A 184 30.28 5.83 -5.47
C LEU A 184 31.33 6.93 -5.13
N GLY A 185 31.60 7.12 -3.85
CA GLY A 185 32.52 8.15 -3.36
C GLY A 185 31.93 9.55 -3.29
N SER A 186 30.70 9.76 -3.77
CA SER A 186 29.98 11.02 -3.65
C SER A 186 29.18 11.07 -2.34
N PRO A 187 28.99 12.28 -1.75
CA PRO A 187 28.09 12.41 -0.60
C PRO A 187 26.63 12.16 -1.02
N HIS A 188 25.87 11.50 -0.16
CA HIS A 188 24.50 11.07 -0.47
C HIS A 188 23.54 12.24 -0.78
N ASN A 189 23.90 13.46 -0.38
CA ASN A 189 23.13 14.67 -0.69
C ASN A 189 23.14 15.04 -2.17
N ILE A 190 23.87 14.32 -3.03
CA ILE A 190 23.87 14.48 -4.50
C ILE A 190 22.44 14.35 -5.06
N VAL A 191 21.59 13.53 -4.45
CA VAL A 191 20.18 13.34 -4.81
C VAL A 191 19.20 14.20 -4.01
N ARG A 192 19.67 15.07 -3.13
CA ARG A 192 18.79 15.89 -2.28
C ARG A 192 18.00 16.88 -3.13
N HIS A 193 16.66 16.89 -2.97
CA HIS A 193 15.80 17.90 -3.57
C HIS A 193 15.83 19.20 -2.75
N PRO A 194 15.92 20.40 -3.38
CA PRO A 194 15.98 21.68 -2.66
C PRO A 194 14.76 21.96 -1.77
N ASP A 195 13.57 21.54 -2.18
CA ASP A 195 12.32 21.77 -1.45
C ASP A 195 12.20 20.97 -0.14
N MET A 196 13.10 19.99 0.10
CA MET A 196 13.04 19.21 1.32
C MET A 196 13.57 20.00 2.52
N PRO A 197 12.74 20.16 3.58
CA PRO A 197 13.13 20.90 4.79
C PRO A 197 14.38 20.32 5.43
N SER A 198 15.31 21.19 5.85
CA SER A 198 16.54 20.76 6.54
C SER A 198 16.27 20.00 7.84
N SER A 199 15.16 20.33 8.52
CA SER A 199 14.73 19.67 9.77
C SER A 199 14.53 18.17 9.65
N ILE A 200 14.11 17.66 8.47
CA ILE A 200 13.96 16.21 8.21
C ILE A 200 15.34 15.53 8.25
N PHE A 201 16.33 16.12 7.60
CA PHE A 201 17.69 15.58 7.57
C PHE A 201 18.39 15.73 8.93
N GLU A 202 18.14 16.80 9.67
CA GLU A 202 18.64 16.98 11.04
C GLU A 202 18.07 15.89 11.97
N ASN A 203 16.78 15.62 11.89
CA ASN A 203 16.14 14.55 12.64
C ASN A 203 16.69 13.18 12.22
N MET A 204 16.84 12.94 10.92
CA MET A 204 17.43 11.72 10.38
C MET A 204 18.83 11.48 10.97
N TRP A 205 19.73 12.45 10.83
CA TRP A 205 21.11 12.34 11.35
C TRP A 205 21.13 12.13 12.85
N LYS A 206 20.35 12.90 13.61
CA LYS A 206 20.23 12.72 15.07
C LYS A 206 19.81 11.30 15.46
N THR A 207 18.90 10.70 14.70
CA THR A 207 18.39 9.35 14.96
C THR A 207 19.44 8.29 14.64
N ILE A 208 20.00 8.29 13.41
CA ILE A 208 20.93 7.23 12.99
C ILE A 208 22.28 7.30 13.72
N THR A 209 22.76 8.49 14.07
CA THR A 209 24.01 8.63 14.87
C THR A 209 23.81 8.19 16.32
N SER A 210 22.59 8.17 16.83
CA SER A 210 22.26 7.60 18.14
C SER A 210 22.11 6.07 18.14
N GLY A 211 22.38 5.41 17.02
CA GLY A 211 22.26 3.95 16.87
C GLY A 211 20.84 3.45 16.62
N LYS A 212 19.91 4.33 16.27
CA LYS A 212 18.50 3.98 16.01
C LYS A 212 18.17 4.00 14.52
N VAL A 213 17.16 3.22 14.15
CA VAL A 213 16.61 3.20 12.79
C VAL A 213 15.75 4.44 12.56
N TRP A 214 15.92 5.08 11.41
CA TRP A 214 15.10 6.20 10.97
C TRP A 214 14.17 5.78 9.83
N HIS A 215 12.92 6.28 9.85
CA HIS A 215 11.94 6.12 8.79
C HIS A 215 11.37 7.47 8.38
N GLY A 216 11.15 7.66 7.08
CA GLY A 216 10.49 8.84 6.57
C GLY A 216 10.45 8.95 5.06
N GLU A 217 9.54 9.80 4.59
CA GLU A 217 9.39 10.10 3.17
C GLU A 217 10.35 11.22 2.74
N ILE A 218 11.07 11.00 1.66
CA ILE A 218 12.06 11.94 1.12
C ILE A 218 11.77 12.19 -0.37
N LYS A 219 11.69 13.48 -0.75
CA LYS A 219 11.72 13.91 -2.14
C LYS A 219 13.18 14.03 -2.58
N ASN A 220 13.56 13.35 -3.63
CA ASN A 220 14.89 13.38 -4.21
C ASN A 220 14.85 14.01 -5.60
N ARG A 221 15.99 14.54 -6.04
CA ARG A 221 16.19 15.09 -7.40
C ARG A 221 16.97 14.09 -8.23
N LYS A 222 16.49 13.84 -9.46
CA LYS A 222 17.20 13.06 -10.47
C LYS A 222 18.30 13.89 -11.12
N LYS A 223 19.21 13.22 -11.84
CA LYS A 223 20.30 13.85 -12.58
C LYS A 223 19.83 14.81 -13.67
N ASP A 224 18.71 14.50 -14.33
CA ASP A 224 18.07 15.33 -15.36
C ASP A 224 17.32 16.54 -14.81
N GLY A 225 17.21 16.67 -13.49
CA GLY A 225 16.51 17.76 -12.81
C GLY A 225 15.07 17.43 -12.38
N ASP A 226 14.50 16.31 -12.83
CA ASP A 226 13.22 15.79 -12.37
C ASP A 226 13.32 15.26 -10.93
N TYR A 227 12.22 14.82 -10.34
CA TYR A 227 12.18 14.35 -8.96
C TYR A 227 11.54 12.97 -8.81
N TYR A 228 11.77 12.37 -7.67
CA TYR A 228 11.10 11.15 -7.23
C TYR A 228 10.93 11.15 -5.71
N TRP A 229 9.87 10.50 -5.24
CA TRP A 229 9.61 10.33 -3.81
C TRP A 229 9.93 8.92 -3.38
N VAL A 230 10.59 8.82 -2.24
CA VAL A 230 10.86 7.53 -1.61
C VAL A 230 10.37 7.51 -0.17
N ASP A 231 9.85 6.36 0.25
CA ASP A 231 9.72 5.99 1.66
C ASP A 231 11.00 5.27 2.05
N ALA A 232 11.77 5.85 2.96
CA ALA A 232 13.14 5.44 3.28
C ALA A 232 13.24 4.91 4.71
N THR A 233 13.90 3.76 4.84
CA THR A 233 14.40 3.21 6.10
C THR A 233 15.92 3.27 6.08
N ILE A 234 16.51 3.91 7.08
CA ILE A 234 17.96 4.06 7.22
C ILE A 234 18.38 3.52 8.58
N GLU A 235 19.31 2.57 8.58
CA GLU A 235 19.81 1.93 9.79
C GLU A 235 21.33 2.05 9.93
N PRO A 236 21.86 2.17 11.15
CA PRO A 236 23.28 2.15 11.40
C PRO A 236 23.84 0.73 11.27
N ARG A 237 25.02 0.63 10.65
CA ARG A 237 25.80 -0.61 10.55
C ARG A 237 26.91 -0.59 11.61
N PHE A 238 27.01 -1.69 12.36
CA PHE A 238 27.96 -1.81 13.47
C PHE A 238 29.09 -2.78 13.15
N ASP A 239 30.27 -2.55 13.73
CA ASP A 239 31.38 -3.49 13.77
C ASP A 239 31.20 -4.54 14.89
N LEU A 240 32.17 -5.46 15.01
CA LEU A 240 32.17 -6.47 16.05
C LEU A 240 32.31 -5.91 17.49
N HIS A 241 32.67 -4.63 17.62
CA HIS A 241 32.81 -3.93 18.90
C HIS A 241 31.65 -2.97 19.17
N ASN A 242 30.59 -3.09 18.38
CA ASN A 242 29.38 -2.26 18.48
C ASN A 242 29.62 -0.76 18.21
N HIS A 243 30.62 -0.40 17.40
CA HIS A 243 30.80 0.96 16.89
C HIS A 243 30.12 1.12 15.54
N ILE A 244 29.51 2.29 15.31
CA ILE A 244 28.89 2.61 14.03
C ILE A 244 29.98 2.80 12.97
N VAL A 245 29.96 1.99 11.91
CA VAL A 245 30.93 2.05 10.80
C VAL A 245 30.31 2.58 9.51
N GLY A 246 28.99 2.85 9.50
CA GLY A 246 28.28 3.36 8.34
C GLY A 246 26.78 3.23 8.50
N TYR A 247 26.06 3.49 7.42
CA TYR A 247 24.60 3.42 7.37
C TYR A 247 24.14 2.69 6.13
N ASP A 248 23.14 1.82 6.27
CA ASP A 248 22.48 1.12 5.19
C ASP A 248 21.07 1.68 5.03
N ALA A 249 20.65 1.87 3.80
CA ALA A 249 19.36 2.44 3.49
C ALA A 249 18.61 1.63 2.44
N ILE A 250 17.35 1.32 2.74
CA ILE A 250 16.40 0.70 1.82
C ILE A 250 15.30 1.72 1.55
N ARG A 251 14.83 1.78 0.28
CA ARG A 251 13.83 2.77 -0.14
C ARG A 251 12.80 2.13 -1.04
N GLN A 252 11.57 2.54 -0.87
CA GLN A 252 10.47 2.22 -1.77
C GLN A 252 10.09 3.46 -2.58
N ASP A 253 9.97 3.32 -3.89
CA ASP A 253 9.45 4.40 -4.74
C ASP A 253 7.95 4.60 -4.47
N ILE A 254 7.58 5.81 -4.02
CA ILE A 254 6.21 6.23 -3.76
C ILE A 254 5.79 7.39 -4.68
N THR A 255 6.55 7.67 -5.75
CA THR A 255 6.32 8.79 -6.66
C THR A 255 4.93 8.74 -7.27
N SER A 256 4.52 7.59 -7.81
CA SER A 256 3.19 7.41 -8.39
C SER A 256 2.08 7.65 -7.37
N LYS A 257 2.26 7.19 -6.13
CA LYS A 257 1.31 7.42 -5.04
C LYS A 257 1.16 8.92 -4.73
N LYS A 258 2.28 9.65 -4.65
CA LYS A 258 2.28 11.10 -4.41
C LYS A 258 1.64 11.88 -5.55
N LEU A 259 1.93 11.52 -6.81
CA LEU A 259 1.32 12.16 -7.98
C LEU A 259 -0.20 11.98 -8.03
N VAL A 260 -0.71 10.79 -7.68
CA VAL A 260 -2.16 10.55 -7.60
C VAL A 260 -2.81 11.45 -6.55
N VAL A 261 -2.22 11.58 -5.36
CA VAL A 261 -2.73 12.46 -4.30
C VAL A 261 -2.72 13.92 -4.74
N GLU A 262 -1.65 14.37 -5.40
CA GLU A 262 -1.55 15.74 -5.92
C GLU A 262 -2.59 16.02 -7.00
N GLN A 263 -2.77 15.12 -7.97
CA GLN A 263 -3.80 15.22 -8.99
C GLN A 263 -5.21 15.27 -8.38
N GLN A 264 -5.48 14.46 -7.37
CA GLN A 264 -6.76 14.51 -6.65
C GLN A 264 -6.98 15.87 -5.98
N SER A 265 -5.96 16.45 -5.37
CA SER A 265 -6.05 17.79 -4.75
C SER A 265 -6.36 18.88 -5.77
N VAL A 266 -5.72 18.83 -6.94
CA VAL A 266 -6.00 19.75 -8.05
C VAL A 266 -7.44 19.62 -8.55
N LEU A 267 -7.94 18.39 -8.72
CA LEU A 267 -9.32 18.14 -9.12
C LEU A 267 -10.32 18.69 -8.10
N ILE A 268 -10.02 18.54 -6.80
CA ILE A 268 -10.83 19.11 -5.72
C ILE A 268 -10.91 20.63 -5.83
N GLU A 269 -9.79 21.28 -6.03
CA GLU A 269 -9.74 22.74 -6.14
C GLU A 269 -10.45 23.26 -7.40
N GLN A 270 -10.28 22.58 -8.53
CA GLN A 270 -11.01 22.91 -9.76
C GLN A 270 -12.52 22.77 -9.59
N SER A 271 -12.97 21.71 -8.89
CA SER A 271 -14.39 21.50 -8.63
C SER A 271 -14.96 22.56 -7.68
N LYS A 272 -14.21 22.94 -6.62
CA LYS A 272 -14.60 24.06 -5.74
C LYS A 272 -14.75 25.35 -6.54
N SER A 273 -13.81 25.65 -7.44
CA SER A 273 -13.85 26.84 -8.29
C SER A 273 -15.02 26.82 -9.26
N ALA A 274 -15.33 25.66 -9.85
CA ALA A 274 -16.48 25.51 -10.73
C ALA A 274 -17.82 25.71 -9.99
N ALA A 275 -17.96 25.09 -8.82
CA ALA A 275 -19.13 25.28 -7.95
C ALA A 275 -19.31 26.73 -7.52
N MET A 276 -18.19 27.41 -7.20
CA MET A 276 -18.19 28.83 -6.86
C MET A 276 -18.69 29.70 -8.05
N GLY A 277 -18.23 29.42 -9.28
CA GLY A 277 -18.69 30.15 -10.48
C GLY A 277 -20.20 30.03 -10.74
N GLU A 278 -20.75 28.81 -10.59
CA GLU A 278 -22.19 28.58 -10.71
C GLU A 278 -22.99 29.29 -9.63
N MET A 279 -22.49 29.30 -8.39
CA MET A 279 -23.16 29.97 -7.27
C MET A 279 -23.12 31.48 -7.38
N ILE A 280 -22.03 32.07 -7.89
CA ILE A 280 -21.97 33.51 -8.19
C ILE A 280 -23.08 33.90 -9.16
N SER A 281 -23.33 33.10 -10.19
CA SER A 281 -24.42 33.32 -11.12
C SER A 281 -25.79 33.30 -10.45
N MET A 282 -25.99 32.36 -9.49
CA MET A 282 -27.22 32.25 -8.69
C MET A 282 -27.39 33.47 -7.80
N ILE A 283 -26.35 33.90 -7.09
CA ILE A 283 -26.39 35.14 -6.26
C ILE A 283 -26.72 36.35 -7.08
N ALA A 284 -26.13 36.52 -8.27
CA ALA A 284 -26.44 37.65 -9.17
C ALA A 284 -27.93 37.67 -9.52
N HIS A 285 -28.58 36.53 -9.73
CA HIS A 285 -30.02 36.43 -9.90
C HIS A 285 -30.81 36.75 -8.63
N GLN A 286 -30.38 36.23 -7.47
CA GLN A 286 -31.02 36.52 -6.17
C GLN A 286 -30.91 38.01 -5.80
N TRP A 287 -29.86 38.71 -6.17
CA TRP A 287 -29.71 40.13 -5.90
C TRP A 287 -30.52 41.03 -6.82
N ARG A 288 -30.76 40.61 -8.06
CA ARG A 288 -31.57 41.39 -9.01
C ARG A 288 -32.98 41.64 -8.46
N GLN A 289 -33.55 40.70 -7.71
CA GLN A 289 -34.91 40.82 -7.19
C GLN A 289 -35.07 41.84 -6.07
N PRO A 290 -34.30 41.81 -4.95
CA PRO A 290 -34.38 42.83 -3.94
C PRO A 290 -34.04 44.22 -4.49
N LEU A 291 -33.08 44.31 -5.47
CA LEU A 291 -32.82 45.58 -6.18
C LEU A 291 -34.03 46.06 -6.97
N GLN A 292 -34.77 45.16 -7.64
CA GLN A 292 -36.01 45.52 -8.32
C GLN A 292 -37.09 45.96 -7.33
N ALA A 293 -37.22 45.22 -6.18
CA ALA A 293 -38.15 45.62 -5.13
C ALA A 293 -37.84 47.00 -4.57
N VAL A 294 -36.57 47.29 -4.26
CA VAL A 294 -36.12 48.62 -3.83
C VAL A 294 -36.46 49.67 -4.89
N SER A 295 -36.20 49.39 -6.16
CA SER A 295 -36.55 50.32 -7.28
C SER A 295 -38.04 50.62 -7.35
N ILE A 296 -38.91 49.60 -7.19
CA ILE A 296 -40.36 49.77 -7.18
C ILE A 296 -40.83 50.59 -5.94
N LEU A 297 -40.25 50.34 -4.77
CA LEU A 297 -40.54 51.09 -3.57
C LEU A 297 -40.18 52.57 -3.70
N VAL A 298 -39.02 52.89 -4.28
CA VAL A 298 -38.57 54.26 -4.55
C VAL A 298 -39.48 54.93 -5.61
N GLN A 299 -39.85 54.19 -6.67
CA GLN A 299 -40.77 54.69 -7.71
C GLN A 299 -42.16 55.00 -7.11
N LYS A 300 -42.63 54.17 -6.20
CA LYS A 300 -43.91 54.38 -5.48
C LYS A 300 -43.93 55.74 -4.79
N LEU A 301 -42.85 56.13 -4.08
CA LEU A 301 -42.77 57.46 -3.45
C LEU A 301 -42.84 58.58 -4.48
N SER A 302 -42.12 58.41 -5.61
CA SER A 302 -42.13 59.42 -6.69
C SER A 302 -43.52 59.61 -7.33
N VAL A 303 -44.19 58.47 -7.57
CA VAL A 303 -45.57 58.50 -8.15
C VAL A 303 -46.58 59.09 -7.18
N THR A 304 -46.53 58.71 -5.91
CA THR A 304 -47.43 59.25 -4.86
C THR A 304 -47.25 60.75 -4.73
N LYS A 305 -45.99 61.25 -4.70
CA LYS A 305 -45.72 62.71 -4.68
C LYS A 305 -46.26 63.43 -5.89
N MET A 306 -46.21 62.80 -7.07
CA MET A 306 -46.71 63.37 -8.29
C MET A 306 -48.24 63.47 -8.35
N ILE A 307 -48.95 62.53 -7.80
CA ILE A 307 -50.39 62.38 -7.82
C ILE A 307 -51.03 63.14 -6.67
N GLU A 308 -50.54 62.97 -5.45
CA GLU A 308 -51.10 63.44 -4.22
C GLU A 308 -50.50 64.74 -3.70
N GLY A 309 -49.37 65.16 -4.30
CA GLY A 309 -48.70 66.47 -4.02
C GLY A 309 -47.77 66.38 -2.80
N ASP A 310 -47.96 65.43 -1.90
CA ASP A 310 -47.14 65.27 -0.72
C ASP A 310 -46.98 63.74 -0.38
N ILE A 311 -46.03 63.42 0.47
CA ILE A 311 -45.79 62.04 1.01
C ILE A 311 -46.05 62.08 2.48
N THR A 312 -46.90 61.17 2.97
CA THR A 312 -47.14 61.06 4.39
C THR A 312 -45.95 60.42 5.13
N ASP A 313 -45.68 60.82 6.37
CA ASP A 313 -44.59 60.29 7.18
C ASP A 313 -44.73 58.75 7.33
N GLU A 314 -45.95 58.24 7.51
CA GLU A 314 -46.22 56.80 7.62
C GLU A 314 -45.82 56.04 6.34
N LEU A 315 -46.09 56.59 5.16
CA LEU A 315 -45.71 55.95 3.90
C LEU A 315 -44.20 55.97 3.71
N LEU A 316 -43.53 57.09 4.11
CA LEU A 316 -42.10 57.23 4.04
C LEU A 316 -41.44 56.21 4.97
N ASP A 317 -41.85 56.12 6.24
CA ASP A 317 -41.31 55.18 7.23
C ASP A 317 -41.49 53.72 6.76
N GLN A 318 -42.68 53.39 6.23
CA GLN A 318 -42.91 52.05 5.67
C GLN A 318 -41.97 51.71 4.54
N VAL A 319 -41.74 52.62 3.59
CA VAL A 319 -40.84 52.38 2.46
C VAL A 319 -39.37 52.26 2.91
N VAL A 320 -38.96 53.11 3.86
CA VAL A 320 -37.63 53.05 4.45
C VAL A 320 -37.38 51.68 5.15
N ASP A 321 -38.36 51.22 5.95
CA ASP A 321 -38.29 49.93 6.62
C ASP A 321 -38.23 48.75 5.62
N ASP A 322 -39.05 48.79 4.57
CA ASP A 322 -39.09 47.77 3.54
C ASP A 322 -37.80 47.77 2.70
N VAL A 323 -37.22 48.91 2.38
CA VAL A 323 -35.90 49.02 1.73
C VAL A 323 -34.78 48.46 2.63
N ALA A 324 -34.78 48.80 3.93
CA ALA A 324 -33.81 48.30 4.88
C ALA A 324 -33.86 46.77 4.99
N LYS A 325 -35.05 46.15 5.03
CA LYS A 325 -35.21 44.70 4.97
C LYS A 325 -34.60 44.05 3.73
N GLN A 326 -34.80 44.68 2.55
CA GLN A 326 -34.20 44.17 1.30
C GLN A 326 -32.67 44.25 1.31
N LEU A 327 -32.10 45.33 1.84
CA LEU A 327 -30.65 45.51 1.97
C LEU A 327 -30.05 44.52 2.99
N ASP A 328 -30.70 44.29 4.13
CA ASP A 328 -30.29 43.32 5.13
C ASP A 328 -30.30 41.89 4.56
N TYR A 329 -31.35 41.53 3.81
CA TYR A 329 -31.41 40.24 3.10
C TYR A 329 -30.23 40.06 2.13
N MET A 330 -29.89 41.12 1.35
CA MET A 330 -28.75 41.07 0.45
C MET A 330 -27.42 40.91 1.17
N SER A 331 -27.23 41.65 2.26
CA SER A 331 -26.03 41.53 3.11
C SER A 331 -25.87 40.12 3.69
N LYS A 332 -26.93 39.59 4.25
CA LYS A 332 -26.95 38.22 4.81
C LYS A 332 -26.63 37.15 3.76
N THR A 333 -27.15 37.33 2.53
CA THR A 333 -26.84 36.43 1.42
C THR A 333 -25.36 36.42 1.05
N ILE A 334 -24.64 37.56 1.16
CA ILE A 334 -23.18 37.62 0.96
C ILE A 334 -22.45 36.91 2.08
N ASP A 335 -22.84 37.15 3.33
CA ASP A 335 -22.19 36.55 4.48
C ASP A 335 -22.34 35.02 4.48
N ASP A 336 -23.55 34.51 4.21
CA ASP A 336 -23.81 33.08 4.04
C ASP A 336 -22.96 32.46 2.92
N PHE A 337 -22.79 33.19 1.80
CA PHE A 337 -21.94 32.75 0.68
C PHE A 337 -20.45 32.75 1.08
N ARG A 338 -19.96 33.80 1.71
CA ARG A 338 -18.55 33.88 2.15
C ARG A 338 -18.24 32.77 3.14
N ASP A 339 -19.11 32.51 4.12
CA ASP A 339 -18.91 31.51 5.14
C ASP A 339 -18.98 30.10 4.56
N PHE A 340 -19.80 29.85 3.53
CA PHE A 340 -19.89 28.58 2.82
C PHE A 340 -18.58 28.17 2.12
N PHE A 341 -17.86 29.13 1.52
CA PHE A 341 -16.58 28.85 0.84
C PHE A 341 -15.36 28.87 1.77
N ARG A 342 -15.55 29.23 3.02
CA ARG A 342 -14.49 29.20 4.02
C ARG A 342 -14.07 27.76 4.27
N PRO A 343 -12.75 27.42 4.17
CA PRO A 343 -12.29 26.09 4.49
C PRO A 343 -12.59 25.72 5.94
N ASP A 344 -13.25 24.58 6.15
CA ASP A 344 -13.42 24.04 7.49
C ASP A 344 -12.08 23.63 8.06
N LYS A 345 -11.69 24.16 9.20
CA LYS A 345 -10.42 23.85 9.87
C LYS A 345 -10.47 22.58 10.72
N ALA A 346 -11.66 22.24 11.25
CA ALA A 346 -11.88 21.09 12.11
C ALA A 346 -13.30 20.56 11.94
N LYS A 347 -13.51 19.31 12.34
CA LYS A 347 -14.87 18.74 12.46
C LYS A 347 -15.58 19.38 13.65
N GLU A 348 -16.83 19.75 13.45
CA GLU A 348 -17.66 20.36 14.49
C GLU A 348 -18.95 19.55 14.66
N PRO A 349 -19.51 19.46 15.90
CA PRO A 349 -20.79 18.81 16.13
C PRO A 349 -21.94 19.66 15.56
N ILE A 350 -22.81 19.02 14.78
CA ILE A 350 -23.99 19.67 14.19
C ILE A 350 -25.16 18.71 14.11
N LYS A 351 -26.40 19.23 14.32
CA LYS A 351 -27.61 18.48 14.07
C LYS A 351 -27.83 18.27 12.58
N VAL A 352 -28.20 17.05 12.19
CA VAL A 352 -28.41 16.70 10.76
C VAL A 352 -29.58 17.49 10.18
N SER A 353 -30.63 17.76 10.95
CA SER A 353 -31.72 18.67 10.52
C SER A 353 -31.22 20.04 10.11
N LEU A 354 -30.29 20.63 10.89
CA LEU A 354 -29.73 21.95 10.61
C LEU A 354 -28.83 21.95 9.34
N LEU A 355 -28.10 20.85 9.07
CA LEU A 355 -27.35 20.69 7.81
C LEU A 355 -28.28 20.72 6.59
N ILE A 356 -29.40 19.98 6.67
CA ILE A 356 -30.37 19.88 5.59
C ILE A 356 -31.10 21.21 5.42
N ASP A 357 -31.49 21.87 6.50
CA ASP A 357 -32.13 23.18 6.47
C ASP A 357 -31.22 24.23 5.83
N LYS A 358 -29.93 24.29 6.21
CA LYS A 358 -28.97 25.21 5.57
C LYS A 358 -28.84 24.95 4.07
N ALA A 359 -28.78 23.69 3.63
CA ALA A 359 -28.71 23.34 2.21
C ALA A 359 -30.02 23.74 1.47
N ARG A 360 -31.18 23.48 2.09
CA ARG A 360 -32.50 23.89 1.55
C ARG A 360 -32.61 25.40 1.45
N ASP A 361 -32.26 26.13 2.48
CA ASP A 361 -32.37 27.59 2.52
C ASP A 361 -31.47 28.24 1.47
N PHE A 362 -30.27 27.69 1.27
CA PHE A 362 -29.38 28.11 0.19
C PHE A 362 -30.01 27.96 -1.21
N LEU A 363 -30.78 26.87 -1.40
CA LEU A 363 -31.45 26.55 -2.66
C LEU A 363 -32.90 27.05 -2.74
N HIS A 364 -33.41 27.70 -1.69
CA HIS A 364 -34.84 28.05 -1.53
C HIS A 364 -35.43 28.74 -2.77
N TYR A 365 -34.73 29.75 -3.29
CA TYR A 365 -35.22 30.49 -4.44
C TYR A 365 -35.32 29.59 -5.70
N MET A 366 -34.32 28.78 -5.93
CA MET A 366 -34.28 27.89 -7.09
C MET A 366 -35.39 26.84 -7.03
N LEU A 367 -35.60 26.24 -5.86
CA LEU A 367 -36.66 25.25 -5.62
C LEU A 367 -38.04 25.86 -5.82
N LYS A 368 -38.25 27.10 -5.34
CA LYS A 368 -39.50 27.83 -5.48
C LYS A 368 -39.77 28.23 -6.96
N THR A 369 -38.78 28.76 -7.67
CA THR A 369 -38.91 29.18 -9.08
C THR A 369 -39.25 27.99 -9.97
N ASP A 370 -38.66 26.85 -9.74
CA ASP A 370 -38.87 25.63 -10.54
C ASP A 370 -40.02 24.77 -10.04
N SER A 371 -40.80 25.27 -9.04
CA SER A 371 -41.97 24.61 -8.44
C SER A 371 -41.64 23.18 -7.92
N ILE A 372 -40.52 23.03 -7.19
CA ILE A 372 -40.07 21.76 -6.62
C ILE A 372 -40.53 21.68 -5.16
N ALA A 373 -41.33 20.68 -4.84
CA ALA A 373 -41.68 20.36 -3.46
C ALA A 373 -40.50 19.72 -2.73
N PHE A 374 -40.10 20.27 -1.59
CA PHE A 374 -39.03 19.73 -0.77
C PHE A 374 -39.63 19.22 0.57
N GLU A 375 -39.51 17.93 0.84
CA GLU A 375 -40.06 17.29 2.04
C GLU A 375 -38.94 16.70 2.91
N LEU A 376 -38.95 17.01 4.20
CA LEU A 376 -38.11 16.40 5.20
C LEU A 376 -38.95 15.37 6.00
N LEU A 377 -38.59 14.09 5.88
CA LEU A 377 -39.38 12.95 6.40
C LEU A 377 -38.82 12.35 7.72
N SER A 378 -38.01 13.10 8.47
CA SER A 378 -37.38 12.61 9.71
C SER A 378 -37.77 13.48 10.88
N SER A 379 -37.94 12.83 12.04
CA SER A 379 -38.31 13.47 13.31
C SER A 379 -37.24 13.27 14.41
N GLU A 380 -36.15 12.55 14.12
CA GLU A 380 -35.12 12.27 15.13
C GLU A 380 -34.05 13.37 15.17
N ASP A 381 -33.55 13.66 16.38
CA ASP A 381 -32.52 14.68 16.60
C ASP A 381 -31.14 14.00 16.64
N ILE A 382 -30.50 13.84 15.45
CA ILE A 382 -29.20 13.19 15.31
C ILE A 382 -28.13 14.27 15.21
N THR A 383 -27.08 14.17 16.03
CA THR A 383 -25.90 15.04 15.98
C THR A 383 -24.72 14.24 15.46
N ILE A 384 -24.00 14.79 14.47
CA ILE A 384 -22.79 14.21 13.91
C ILE A 384 -21.63 15.19 14.02
N SER A 385 -20.39 14.68 14.07
CA SER A 385 -19.18 15.51 14.03
C SER A 385 -18.58 15.49 12.63
N THR A 386 -18.63 16.63 11.91
CA THR A 386 -18.23 16.68 10.50
C THR A 386 -17.69 18.06 10.10
N HIS A 387 -17.12 18.12 8.89
CA HIS A 387 -16.82 19.38 8.18
C HIS A 387 -18.13 19.94 7.61
N ILE A 388 -18.70 20.91 8.31
CA ILE A 388 -20.07 21.40 8.08
C ILE A 388 -20.26 21.88 6.65
N ASN A 389 -19.40 22.77 6.17
CA ASN A 389 -19.51 23.37 4.83
C ASN A 389 -19.32 22.35 3.70
N GLU A 390 -18.42 21.37 3.92
CA GLU A 390 -18.19 20.29 2.94
C GLU A 390 -19.43 19.39 2.79
N VAL A 391 -20.07 19.01 3.90
CA VAL A 391 -21.29 18.18 3.84
C VAL A 391 -22.46 18.98 3.23
N ILE A 392 -22.62 20.25 3.58
CA ILE A 392 -23.63 21.13 2.95
C ILE A 392 -23.40 21.22 1.42
N GLN A 393 -22.14 21.33 0.98
CA GLN A 393 -21.78 21.32 -0.44
C GLN A 393 -22.21 20.03 -1.15
N VAL A 394 -22.06 18.87 -0.49
CA VAL A 394 -22.53 17.58 -1.01
C VAL A 394 -24.05 17.59 -1.17
N LEU A 395 -24.78 18.03 -0.15
CA LEU A 395 -26.24 18.10 -0.19
C LEU A 395 -26.73 19.03 -1.31
N ILE A 396 -26.16 20.23 -1.41
CA ILE A 396 -26.48 21.21 -2.48
C ILE A 396 -26.26 20.60 -3.86
N ASN A 397 -25.13 19.91 -4.06
CA ASN A 397 -24.80 19.34 -5.37
C ASN A 397 -25.78 18.22 -5.77
N ILE A 398 -26.17 17.36 -4.84
CA ILE A 398 -27.15 16.30 -5.08
C ILE A 398 -28.53 16.89 -5.38
N ILE A 399 -29.01 17.84 -4.57
CA ILE A 399 -30.30 18.50 -4.76
C ILE A 399 -30.35 19.25 -6.10
N LYS A 400 -29.27 19.94 -6.48
CA LYS A 400 -29.14 20.61 -7.76
C LYS A 400 -29.17 19.63 -8.94
N ASN A 401 -28.49 18.48 -8.82
CA ASN A 401 -28.54 17.45 -9.85
C ASN A 401 -29.94 16.86 -10.03
N ALA A 402 -30.67 16.63 -8.93
CA ALA A 402 -32.06 16.23 -8.95
C ALA A 402 -32.94 17.26 -9.68
N ARG A 403 -32.82 18.55 -9.35
CA ARG A 403 -33.50 19.64 -10.03
C ARG A 403 -33.22 19.64 -11.52
N ASP A 404 -31.95 19.60 -11.93
CA ASP A 404 -31.55 19.65 -13.32
C ASP A 404 -32.12 18.48 -14.14
N ALA A 405 -32.14 17.28 -13.52
CA ALA A 405 -32.78 16.11 -14.11
C ALA A 405 -34.30 16.29 -14.28
N MET A 406 -35.01 16.83 -13.26
CA MET A 406 -36.43 17.11 -13.33
C MET A 406 -36.77 18.11 -14.47
N ILE A 407 -35.94 19.15 -14.62
CA ILE A 407 -36.13 20.13 -15.70
C ILE A 407 -35.88 19.49 -17.07
N THR A 408 -34.79 18.74 -17.20
CA THR A 408 -34.44 18.10 -18.47
C THR A 408 -35.48 17.08 -18.92
N ASN A 409 -36.04 16.33 -17.96
CA ASN A 409 -37.04 15.29 -18.22
C ASN A 409 -38.49 15.82 -18.22
N ASN A 410 -38.70 17.15 -18.07
CA ASN A 410 -40.02 17.76 -17.95
C ASN A 410 -40.90 17.06 -16.91
N THR A 411 -40.34 16.72 -15.74
CA THR A 411 -41.04 15.98 -14.70
C THR A 411 -42.25 16.79 -14.19
N GLU A 412 -43.39 16.15 -14.13
CA GLU A 412 -44.61 16.71 -13.51
C GLU A 412 -44.54 16.47 -11.97
N ASN A 413 -45.14 17.36 -11.19
CA ASN A 413 -45.16 17.29 -9.71
C ASN A 413 -43.77 17.05 -9.10
N ARG A 414 -42.82 17.92 -9.46
CA ARG A 414 -41.42 17.82 -9.05
C ARG A 414 -41.31 17.74 -7.53
N LYS A 415 -40.62 16.71 -7.04
CA LYS A 415 -40.48 16.43 -5.62
C LYS A 415 -39.11 15.91 -5.25
N ILE A 416 -38.53 16.47 -4.18
CA ILE A 416 -37.35 15.95 -3.51
C ILE A 416 -37.73 15.60 -2.07
N SER A 417 -37.46 14.36 -1.68
CA SER A 417 -37.69 13.87 -0.32
C SER A 417 -36.34 13.57 0.34
N VAL A 418 -36.13 14.11 1.53
CA VAL A 418 -34.94 13.85 2.34
C VAL A 418 -35.35 13.13 3.59
N LYS A 419 -34.70 11.98 3.86
CA LYS A 419 -34.89 11.20 5.08
C LYS A 419 -33.52 10.97 5.72
N TYR A 420 -33.45 11.05 7.05
CA TYR A 420 -32.28 10.65 7.79
C TYR A 420 -32.67 9.82 9.01
N TYR A 421 -31.77 8.88 9.38
CA TYR A 421 -31.97 7.95 10.48
C TYR A 421 -30.66 7.38 10.99
N LEU A 422 -30.69 6.78 12.19
CA LEU A 422 -29.55 6.03 12.72
C LEU A 422 -29.55 4.60 12.19
N ASP A 423 -28.41 4.15 11.70
CA ASP A 423 -28.14 2.75 11.36
C ASP A 423 -26.84 2.33 12.08
N ASN A 424 -27.00 1.59 13.16
CA ASN A 424 -25.92 1.22 14.09
C ASN A 424 -25.21 2.46 14.67
N LYS A 425 -23.93 2.66 14.30
CA LYS A 425 -23.10 3.80 14.74
C LYS A 425 -22.98 4.89 13.67
N ASN A 426 -23.81 4.85 12.65
CA ASN A 426 -23.76 5.78 11.54
C ASN A 426 -25.08 6.53 11.38
N CYS A 427 -24.98 7.78 10.99
CA CYS A 427 -26.10 8.54 10.47
C CYS A 427 -26.23 8.29 8.97
N VAL A 428 -27.43 7.91 8.53
CA VAL A 428 -27.75 7.73 7.11
C VAL A 428 -28.64 8.88 6.67
N ILE A 429 -28.27 9.53 5.54
CA ILE A 429 -29.07 10.57 4.88
C ILE A 429 -29.44 10.04 3.50
N GLU A 430 -30.72 9.92 3.21
CA GLU A 430 -31.26 9.54 1.89
C GLU A 430 -31.91 10.74 1.23
N ILE A 431 -31.53 11.01 -0.01
CA ILE A 431 -32.11 12.08 -0.84
C ILE A 431 -32.70 11.41 -2.06
N GLU A 432 -34.01 11.49 -2.22
CA GLU A 432 -34.76 10.85 -3.30
C GLU A 432 -35.48 11.91 -4.14
N ASP A 433 -35.35 11.79 -5.46
CA ASP A 433 -36.05 12.60 -6.44
C ASP A 433 -37.08 11.76 -7.24
N ASN A 434 -37.88 12.40 -8.07
CA ASN A 434 -38.81 11.75 -9.00
C ASN A 434 -38.48 12.07 -10.46
N ALA A 435 -37.20 12.24 -10.80
CA ALA A 435 -36.75 12.69 -12.11
C ALA A 435 -36.55 11.56 -13.16
N GLY A 436 -37.03 10.33 -12.89
CA GLY A 436 -36.92 9.21 -13.82
C GLY A 436 -35.69 8.30 -13.56
N GLY A 437 -34.82 8.64 -12.61
CA GLY A 437 -33.69 7.81 -12.19
C GLY A 437 -32.48 7.88 -13.09
N ILE A 438 -31.50 7.04 -12.81
CA ILE A 438 -30.19 6.98 -13.50
C ILE A 438 -30.10 5.64 -14.25
N PRO A 439 -29.80 5.64 -15.57
CA PRO A 439 -29.63 4.40 -16.33
C PRO A 439 -28.55 3.50 -15.73
N ASP A 440 -28.79 2.18 -15.62
CA ASP A 440 -27.88 1.23 -14.98
C ASP A 440 -26.47 1.21 -15.60
N LYS A 441 -26.39 1.44 -16.91
CA LYS A 441 -25.13 1.48 -17.67
C LYS A 441 -24.15 2.56 -17.19
N ILE A 442 -24.64 3.61 -16.57
CA ILE A 442 -23.82 4.77 -16.14
C ILE A 442 -23.71 4.90 -14.62
N LYS A 443 -24.50 4.16 -13.83
CA LYS A 443 -24.50 4.25 -12.36
C LYS A 443 -23.12 4.09 -11.74
N SER A 444 -22.31 3.16 -12.25
CA SER A 444 -20.93 2.94 -11.75
C SER A 444 -19.98 4.08 -12.11
N LYS A 445 -20.31 4.88 -13.12
CA LYS A 445 -19.43 5.93 -13.68
C LYS A 445 -19.79 7.34 -13.23
N ILE A 446 -20.97 7.55 -12.63
CA ILE A 446 -21.40 8.90 -12.26
C ILE A 446 -20.52 9.61 -11.23
N PHE A 447 -19.72 8.83 -10.49
CA PHE A 447 -18.75 9.32 -9.51
C PHE A 447 -17.33 9.44 -10.11
N ASP A 448 -17.12 9.07 -11.38
CA ASP A 448 -15.82 9.22 -12.03
C ASP A 448 -15.58 10.72 -12.36
N PRO A 449 -14.32 11.20 -12.25
CA PRO A 449 -14.00 12.58 -12.59
C PRO A 449 -14.29 12.86 -14.07
N TYR A 450 -14.81 14.05 -14.34
CA TYR A 450 -15.21 14.52 -15.69
C TYR A 450 -16.37 13.77 -16.35
N PHE A 451 -17.00 12.82 -15.66
CA PHE A 451 -18.18 12.14 -16.18
C PHE A 451 -19.40 13.09 -16.11
N SER A 452 -20.02 13.37 -17.23
CA SER A 452 -21.24 14.17 -17.33
C SER A 452 -22.13 13.70 -18.46
N THR A 453 -23.43 13.65 -18.23
CA THR A 453 -24.46 13.42 -19.26
C THR A 453 -24.99 14.73 -19.84
N LYS A 454 -24.58 15.88 -19.30
CA LYS A 454 -24.98 17.20 -19.76
C LYS A 454 -24.15 17.65 -20.96
N THR A 455 -24.79 18.06 -22.05
CA THR A 455 -24.11 18.51 -23.27
C THR A 455 -23.39 19.86 -23.08
N ASN A 456 -22.12 19.85 -23.40
CA ASN A 456 -21.14 20.87 -23.78
C ASN A 456 -21.06 22.27 -23.11
N LYS A 457 -21.92 22.74 -22.23
CA LYS A 457 -21.72 24.06 -21.56
C LYS A 457 -22.07 24.15 -20.07
N ASN A 458 -22.77 23.18 -19.49
CA ASN A 458 -23.33 23.32 -18.14
C ASN A 458 -22.96 22.19 -17.16
N GLY A 459 -22.00 21.33 -17.45
CA GLY A 459 -21.62 20.25 -16.51
C GLY A 459 -20.13 19.97 -16.56
N THR A 460 -19.40 20.33 -15.50
CA THR A 460 -17.96 20.04 -15.36
C THR A 460 -17.64 18.56 -15.18
N GLY A 461 -18.67 17.74 -14.83
CA GLY A 461 -18.48 16.32 -14.48
C GLY A 461 -17.69 16.08 -13.19
N LEU A 462 -17.43 17.13 -12.40
CA LEU A 462 -16.66 17.04 -11.16
C LEU A 462 -17.53 17.01 -9.90
N GLY A 463 -18.81 17.39 -10.00
CA GLY A 463 -19.67 17.56 -8.83
C GLY A 463 -19.88 16.28 -8.01
N LEU A 464 -20.30 15.17 -8.63
CA LEU A 464 -20.52 13.91 -7.92
C LEU A 464 -19.20 13.23 -7.51
N TYR A 465 -18.12 13.38 -8.29
CA TYR A 465 -16.78 12.98 -7.89
C TYR A 465 -16.36 13.66 -6.58
N MET A 466 -16.60 14.99 -6.47
CA MET A 466 -16.36 15.74 -5.24
C MET A 466 -17.22 15.25 -4.08
N CYS A 467 -18.50 14.97 -4.30
CA CYS A 467 -19.36 14.42 -3.27
C CYS A 467 -18.76 13.11 -2.70
N LYS A 468 -18.27 12.24 -3.57
CA LYS A 468 -17.63 10.99 -3.16
C LYS A 468 -16.34 11.24 -2.39
N THR A 469 -15.48 12.13 -2.86
CA THR A 469 -14.23 12.47 -2.18
C THR A 469 -14.47 13.07 -0.79
N ILE A 470 -15.39 14.01 -0.66
CA ILE A 470 -15.73 14.63 0.64
C ILE A 470 -16.28 13.59 1.62
N ILE A 471 -17.22 12.78 1.17
CA ILE A 471 -17.85 11.80 2.06
C ILE A 471 -16.88 10.68 2.44
N GLU A 472 -16.16 10.08 1.47
CA GLU A 472 -15.32 8.91 1.72
C GLU A 472 -13.96 9.27 2.32
N GLN A 473 -13.29 10.34 1.86
CA GLN A 473 -11.94 10.67 2.30
C GLN A 473 -11.90 11.63 3.50
N HIS A 474 -12.75 12.68 3.49
CA HIS A 474 -12.72 13.68 4.57
C HIS A 474 -13.63 13.30 5.73
N SER A 475 -14.82 12.75 5.44
CA SER A 475 -15.79 12.40 6.47
C SER A 475 -15.76 10.93 6.88
N GLN A 476 -14.95 10.07 6.23
CA GLN A 476 -14.83 8.62 6.50
C GLN A 476 -16.20 7.90 6.40
N GLY A 477 -17.08 8.40 5.56
CA GLY A 477 -18.40 7.86 5.29
C GLY A 477 -18.45 7.06 3.99
N THR A 478 -19.68 6.85 3.48
CA THR A 478 -19.90 6.24 2.16
C THR A 478 -21.02 6.98 1.43
N ILE A 479 -20.93 7.04 0.10
CA ILE A 479 -21.99 7.55 -0.76
C ILE A 479 -22.32 6.53 -1.84
N SER A 480 -23.60 6.33 -2.08
CA SER A 480 -24.11 5.41 -3.10
C SER A 480 -25.38 5.95 -3.74
N VAL A 481 -25.76 5.40 -4.90
CA VAL A 481 -27.00 5.75 -5.59
C VAL A 481 -27.72 4.51 -6.07
N ASN A 482 -29.03 4.52 -5.92
CA ASN A 482 -29.94 3.51 -6.48
C ASN A 482 -31.14 4.23 -7.12
N ASN A 483 -31.92 3.54 -7.97
CA ASN A 483 -33.21 4.05 -8.41
C ASN A 483 -34.30 3.56 -7.47
N ALA A 484 -35.24 4.46 -7.14
CA ALA A 484 -36.42 4.16 -6.35
C ALA A 484 -37.59 5.08 -6.79
N ASN A 485 -38.83 4.58 -6.71
CA ASN A 485 -40.06 5.37 -6.95
C ASN A 485 -40.02 6.28 -8.18
N ASN A 486 -39.50 5.78 -9.29
CA ASN A 486 -39.36 6.53 -10.54
C ASN A 486 -38.36 7.71 -10.49
N GLY A 487 -37.37 7.64 -9.60
CA GLY A 487 -36.33 8.66 -9.42
C GLY A 487 -34.99 8.08 -8.99
N ALA A 488 -34.02 8.93 -8.74
CA ALA A 488 -32.73 8.53 -8.15
C ALA A 488 -32.77 8.73 -6.64
N LYS A 489 -32.19 7.79 -5.91
CA LYS A 489 -32.02 7.82 -4.45
C LYS A 489 -30.54 7.79 -4.13
N PHE A 490 -30.00 8.90 -3.64
CA PHE A 490 -28.65 8.98 -3.08
C PHE A 490 -28.69 8.63 -1.59
N LYS A 491 -27.79 7.76 -1.16
CA LYS A 491 -27.59 7.36 0.23
C LYS A 491 -26.21 7.78 0.69
N ILE A 492 -26.15 8.62 1.70
CA ILE A 492 -24.94 9.09 2.37
C ILE A 492 -24.90 8.47 3.77
N THR A 493 -23.78 7.88 4.15
CA THR A 493 -23.58 7.33 5.49
C THR A 493 -22.40 8.05 6.13
N LEU A 494 -22.60 8.61 7.31
CA LEU A 494 -21.58 9.36 8.06
C LEU A 494 -21.41 8.74 9.45
N PRO A 495 -20.21 8.60 9.98
CA PRO A 495 -19.98 8.19 11.36
C PRO A 495 -20.53 9.26 12.34
N LEU A 496 -20.94 8.83 13.56
CA LEU A 496 -21.41 9.72 14.60
C LEU A 496 -20.30 10.55 15.22
#